data_e69f8a3ab2b9dc6280ac69d8928c652d
#
_entry.id   e69f8a3ab2b9dc6280ac69d8928c652d
#
_cell.length_a   1.000
_cell.length_b   1.000
_cell.length_c   1.000
_cell.angle_alpha   90.00
_cell.angle_beta   90.00
_cell.angle_gamma   90.00
#
_symmetry.space_group_name_H-M   'P 1'
#
loop_
_entity.id
_entity.type
_entity.pdbx_description
1 polymer ?
#
loop_
_entity_poly.entity_id
_entity_poly.type
_entity_poly.pdbx_seq_one_letter_code
_entity_poly.pdbx_strand_id
1 'polypeptide(L)'
;MIEFTQIGSELIFIGVAFFLVGLIQGALIPVVKNSRMALSGHLTAVQCAMALMIFGITWSLVELPVYLEIFTAYGCAFGFILIWLGITIASVTGASKALPIAGDGFSASIATEHKVTSLVRLGSALSLIACTLLTIGMLPIVW
;
A
#
# COMPACT_ATOMS: atom_id res chain seq x y z
N MET A 1 5.56 -23.61 18.98
CA MET A 1 5.35 -23.29 17.55
C MET A 1 4.48 -22.03 17.53
N ILE A 2 4.86 -20.99 16.83
CA ILE A 2 4.02 -19.80 16.73
C ILE A 2 2.94 -20.12 15.71
N GLU A 3 1.69 -20.18 16.15
CA GLU A 3 0.53 -20.36 15.26
C GLU A 3 0.00 -18.99 14.86
N PHE A 4 0.04 -18.70 13.58
CA PHE A 4 -0.60 -17.52 13.03
C PHE A 4 -2.05 -17.80 12.69
N THR A 5 -2.91 -16.80 12.80
CA THR A 5 -4.27 -16.88 12.24
C THR A 5 -4.19 -17.04 10.73
N GLN A 6 -5.24 -17.54 10.08
CA GLN A 6 -5.28 -17.65 8.62
C GLN A 6 -5.07 -16.27 7.97
N ILE A 7 -5.82 -15.26 8.39
CA ILE A 7 -5.68 -13.88 7.89
C ILE A 7 -4.26 -13.35 8.13
N GLY A 8 -3.68 -13.61 9.31
CA GLY A 8 -2.31 -13.22 9.62
C GLY A 8 -1.30 -13.83 8.66
N SER A 9 -1.43 -15.13 8.36
CA SER A 9 -0.56 -15.82 7.40
C SER A 9 -0.68 -15.26 5.98
N GLU A 10 -1.91 -14.93 5.55
CA GLU A 10 -2.17 -14.33 4.24
C GLU A 10 -1.57 -12.92 4.14
N LEU A 11 -1.71 -12.09 5.17
CA LEU A 11 -1.08 -10.76 5.20
C LEU A 11 0.45 -10.83 5.16
N ILE A 12 1.06 -11.78 5.88
CA ILE A 12 2.51 -12.02 5.83
C ILE A 12 2.92 -12.39 4.41
N PHE A 13 2.22 -13.33 3.77
CA PHE A 13 2.52 -13.75 2.39
C PHE A 13 2.38 -12.60 1.39
N ILE A 14 1.27 -11.84 1.46
CA ILE A 14 1.05 -10.66 0.61
C ILE A 14 2.18 -9.65 0.84
N GLY A 15 2.56 -9.41 2.10
CA GLY A 15 3.65 -8.51 2.46
C GLY A 15 4.98 -8.94 1.85
N VAL A 16 5.36 -10.22 1.97
CA VAL A 16 6.61 -10.75 1.38
C VAL A 16 6.60 -10.61 -0.14
N ALA A 17 5.49 -10.97 -0.80
CA ALA A 17 5.36 -10.82 -2.24
C ALA A 17 5.46 -9.35 -2.68
N PHE A 18 4.82 -8.46 -1.94
CA PHE A 18 4.84 -7.03 -2.22
C PHE A 18 6.23 -6.41 -1.97
N PHE A 19 6.96 -6.91 -0.97
CA PHE A 19 8.36 -6.53 -0.74
C PHE A 19 9.23 -6.88 -1.94
N LEU A 20 9.10 -8.10 -2.47
CA LEU A 20 9.83 -8.52 -3.68
C LEU A 20 9.52 -7.61 -4.87
N VAL A 21 8.25 -7.28 -5.09
CA VAL A 21 7.82 -6.33 -6.14
C VAL A 21 8.46 -4.96 -5.93
N GLY A 22 8.53 -4.48 -4.70
CA GLY A 22 9.21 -3.24 -4.34
C GLY A 22 10.70 -3.28 -4.70
N LEU A 23 11.41 -4.37 -4.41
CA LEU A 23 12.83 -4.53 -4.77
C LEU A 23 13.04 -4.54 -6.29
N ILE A 24 12.19 -5.23 -7.05
CA ILE A 24 12.22 -5.22 -8.51
C ILE A 24 12.03 -3.80 -9.03
N GLN A 25 11.06 -3.06 -8.50
CA GLN A 25 10.85 -1.66 -8.88
C GLN A 25 12.07 -0.80 -8.57
N GLY A 26 12.75 -1.04 -7.43
CA GLY A 26 13.99 -0.36 -7.07
C GLY A 26 15.07 -0.50 -8.15
N ALA A 27 15.24 -1.70 -8.69
CA ALA A 27 16.18 -1.96 -9.78
C ALA A 27 15.79 -1.25 -11.11
N LEU A 28 14.50 -0.97 -11.31
CA LEU A 28 13.98 -0.31 -12.51
C LEU A 28 13.97 1.22 -12.46
N ILE A 29 14.29 1.83 -11.31
CA ILE A 29 14.28 3.29 -11.13
C ILE A 29 15.04 4.03 -12.24
N PRO A 30 16.26 3.61 -12.67
CA PRO A 30 17.03 4.37 -13.66
C PRO A 30 16.44 4.37 -15.07
N VAL A 31 15.56 3.41 -15.39
CA VAL A 31 15.07 3.19 -16.77
C VAL A 31 13.67 3.75 -17.02
N VAL A 32 13.00 4.30 -16.00
CA VAL A 32 11.65 4.85 -16.16
C VAL A 32 11.67 6.36 -16.41
N LYS A 33 10.59 6.89 -16.96
CA LYS A 33 10.45 8.30 -17.36
C LYS A 33 10.69 9.28 -16.21
N ASN A 34 10.11 9.01 -15.03
CA ASN A 34 10.27 9.83 -13.83
C ASN A 34 10.89 9.00 -12.70
N SER A 35 12.21 9.05 -12.57
CA SER A 35 12.96 8.29 -11.56
C SER A 35 12.63 8.71 -10.11
N ARG A 36 12.29 9.99 -9.86
CA ARG A 36 11.86 10.46 -8.53
C ARG A 36 10.54 9.82 -8.11
N MET A 37 9.60 9.74 -9.06
CA MET A 37 8.31 9.07 -8.84
C MET A 37 8.50 7.56 -8.67
N ALA A 38 9.42 6.94 -9.43
CA ALA A 38 9.74 5.53 -9.27
C ALA A 38 10.38 5.21 -7.92
N LEU A 39 11.26 6.09 -7.42
CA LEU A 39 11.82 5.98 -6.07
C LEU A 39 10.72 6.06 -5.02
N SER A 40 9.78 7.00 -5.15
CA SER A 40 8.61 7.08 -4.28
C SER A 40 7.78 5.79 -4.29
N GLY A 41 7.55 5.20 -5.48
CA GLY A 41 6.86 3.92 -5.62
C GLY A 41 7.61 2.76 -4.97
N HIS A 42 8.91 2.67 -5.16
CA HIS A 42 9.76 1.67 -4.50
C HIS A 42 9.65 1.76 -2.97
N LEU A 43 9.82 2.97 -2.41
CA LEU A 43 9.72 3.18 -0.97
C LEU A 43 8.32 2.86 -0.44
N THR A 44 7.27 3.25 -1.16
CA THR A 44 5.89 2.92 -0.81
C THR A 44 5.68 1.41 -0.77
N ALA A 45 6.13 0.67 -1.78
CA ALA A 45 6.01 -0.78 -1.81
C ALA A 45 6.72 -1.45 -0.61
N VAL A 46 7.96 -1.06 -0.35
CA VAL A 46 8.76 -1.62 0.75
C VAL A 46 8.13 -1.31 2.11
N GLN A 47 7.71 -0.07 2.36
CA GLN A 47 7.11 0.33 3.63
C GLN A 47 5.75 -0.35 3.86
N CYS A 48 4.89 -0.37 2.85
CA CYS A 48 3.59 -1.04 2.93
C CYS A 48 3.72 -2.56 3.09
N ALA A 49 4.70 -3.16 2.42
CA ALA A 49 5.00 -4.58 2.57
C ALA A 49 5.41 -4.93 4.01
N MET A 50 6.31 -4.15 4.61
CA MET A 50 6.69 -4.33 6.01
C MET A 50 5.50 -4.13 6.95
N ALA A 51 4.66 -3.13 6.71
CA ALA A 51 3.45 -2.92 7.50
C ALA A 51 2.51 -4.14 7.44
N LEU A 52 2.26 -4.70 6.25
CA LEU A 52 1.43 -5.91 6.10
C LEU A 52 2.01 -7.11 6.84
N MET A 53 3.34 -7.32 6.78
CA MET A 53 3.99 -8.40 7.54
C MET A 53 3.82 -8.20 9.05
N ILE A 54 4.00 -6.98 9.56
CA ILE A 54 3.80 -6.66 10.97
C ILE A 54 2.34 -6.88 11.37
N PHE A 55 1.38 -6.38 10.59
CA PHE A 55 -0.04 -6.61 10.83
C PHE A 55 -0.36 -8.10 10.87
N GLY A 56 0.18 -8.89 9.94
CA GLY A 56 -0.01 -10.33 9.92
C GLY A 56 0.54 -11.03 11.17
N ILE A 57 1.72 -10.65 11.64
CA ILE A 57 2.33 -11.21 12.86
C ILE A 57 1.49 -10.88 14.11
N THR A 58 0.92 -9.68 14.16
CA THR A 58 0.15 -9.19 15.31
C THR A 58 -1.36 -9.43 15.18
N TRP A 59 -1.81 -10.10 14.10
CA TRP A 59 -3.24 -10.22 13.78
C TRP A 59 -4.06 -10.95 14.86
N SER A 60 -3.44 -11.87 15.58
CA SER A 60 -4.08 -12.58 16.72
C SER A 60 -4.47 -11.68 17.89
N LEU A 61 -4.00 -10.45 17.89
CA LEU A 61 -4.30 -9.43 18.91
C LEU A 61 -5.47 -8.51 18.51
N VAL A 62 -6.02 -8.69 17.31
CA VAL A 62 -7.11 -7.85 16.79
C VAL A 62 -8.45 -8.41 17.25
N GLU A 63 -9.20 -7.61 17.99
CA GLU A 63 -10.55 -7.94 18.46
C GLU A 63 -11.60 -7.11 17.69
N LEU A 64 -12.05 -7.66 16.55
CA LEU A 64 -13.11 -7.08 15.73
C LEU A 64 -14.15 -8.15 15.38
N PRO A 65 -15.41 -7.78 15.11
CA PRO A 65 -16.37 -8.67 14.48
C PRO A 65 -15.80 -9.21 13.15
N VAL A 66 -16.03 -10.47 12.84
CA VAL A 66 -15.43 -11.19 11.71
C VAL A 66 -15.51 -10.44 10.37
N TYR A 67 -16.65 -9.81 10.07
CA TYR A 67 -16.82 -9.04 8.84
C TYR A 67 -15.96 -7.77 8.79
N LEU A 68 -15.75 -7.10 9.95
CA LEU A 68 -14.83 -5.96 10.06
C LEU A 68 -13.38 -6.41 10.04
N GLU A 69 -13.07 -7.55 10.64
CA GLU A 69 -11.74 -8.14 10.60
C GLU A 69 -11.29 -8.43 9.16
N ILE A 70 -12.15 -9.11 8.37
CA ILE A 70 -11.92 -9.39 6.95
C ILE A 70 -11.76 -8.08 6.15
N PHE A 71 -12.69 -7.12 6.34
CA PHE A 71 -12.61 -5.84 5.66
C PHE A 71 -11.32 -5.08 6.00
N THR A 72 -10.91 -5.09 7.27
CA THR A 72 -9.70 -4.41 7.74
C THR A 72 -8.45 -5.01 7.13
N ALA A 73 -8.31 -6.34 7.16
CA ALA A 73 -7.16 -7.04 6.59
C ALA A 73 -6.96 -6.73 5.11
N TYR A 74 -7.98 -7.03 4.33
CA TYR A 74 -7.90 -6.85 2.88
C TYR A 74 -8.02 -5.38 2.46
N GLY A 75 -8.69 -4.55 3.25
CA GLY A 75 -8.71 -3.10 3.06
C GLY A 75 -7.32 -2.47 3.16
N CYS A 76 -6.50 -2.89 4.14
CA CYS A 76 -5.10 -2.49 4.21
C CYS A 76 -4.32 -2.96 2.98
N ALA A 77 -4.40 -4.26 2.64
CA ALA A 77 -3.65 -4.82 1.52
C ALA A 77 -4.02 -4.17 0.19
N PHE A 78 -5.30 -4.10 -0.16
CA PHE A 78 -5.77 -3.47 -1.40
C PHE A 78 -5.51 -1.98 -1.43
N GLY A 79 -5.70 -1.27 -0.33
CA GLY A 79 -5.44 0.17 -0.23
C GLY A 79 -3.97 0.49 -0.54
N PHE A 80 -3.04 -0.24 0.04
CA PHE A 80 -1.60 -0.09 -0.20
C PHE A 80 -1.22 -0.41 -1.64
N ILE A 81 -1.77 -1.49 -2.21
CA ILE A 81 -1.53 -1.88 -3.60
C ILE A 81 -2.07 -0.80 -4.56
N LEU A 82 -3.25 -0.22 -4.30
CA LEU A 82 -3.81 0.84 -5.15
C LEU A 82 -2.96 2.11 -5.14
N ILE A 83 -2.46 2.54 -3.97
CA ILE A 83 -1.54 3.69 -3.87
C ILE A 83 -0.28 3.41 -4.69
N TRP A 84 0.35 2.27 -4.46
CA TRP A 84 1.56 1.87 -5.16
C TRP A 84 1.37 1.79 -6.67
N LEU A 85 0.27 1.19 -7.15
CA LEU A 85 -0.07 1.12 -8.57
C LEU A 85 -0.21 2.52 -9.18
N GLY A 86 -0.88 3.44 -8.49
CA GLY A 86 -1.02 4.82 -8.92
C GLY A 86 0.35 5.50 -9.09
N ILE A 87 1.25 5.35 -8.12
CA ILE A 87 2.61 5.91 -8.15
C ILE A 87 3.44 5.25 -9.27
N THR A 88 3.33 3.95 -9.44
CA THR A 88 4.05 3.20 -10.47
C THR A 88 3.62 3.64 -11.87
N ILE A 89 2.31 3.76 -12.13
CA ILE A 89 1.79 4.29 -13.38
C ILE A 89 2.28 5.72 -13.61
N ALA A 90 2.29 6.56 -12.58
CA ALA A 90 2.80 7.92 -12.64
C ALA A 90 4.29 7.97 -13.03
N SER A 91 5.11 7.06 -12.51
CA SER A 91 6.53 7.00 -12.80
C SER A 91 6.84 6.70 -14.27
N VAL A 92 6.02 5.85 -14.90
CA VAL A 92 6.17 5.46 -16.32
C VAL A 92 5.56 6.50 -17.27
N THR A 93 4.41 7.05 -16.91
CA THR A 93 3.65 7.97 -17.79
C THR A 93 4.06 9.43 -17.63
N GLY A 94 4.58 9.81 -16.47
CA GLY A 94 4.86 11.19 -16.10
C GLY A 94 3.66 11.91 -15.49
N ALA A 95 2.59 11.21 -15.07
CA ALA A 95 1.50 11.85 -14.33
C ALA A 95 2.04 12.51 -13.04
N SER A 96 1.54 13.69 -12.72
CA SER A 96 2.12 14.53 -11.67
C SER A 96 1.11 15.11 -10.68
N LYS A 97 -0.17 15.23 -11.07
CA LYS A 97 -1.18 15.94 -10.28
C LYS A 97 -1.45 15.34 -8.90
N ALA A 98 -1.41 14.01 -8.78
CA ALA A 98 -1.63 13.33 -7.50
C ALA A 98 -0.46 13.50 -6.53
N LEU A 99 0.75 13.65 -7.04
CA LEU A 99 2.02 13.68 -6.30
C LEU A 99 2.92 14.80 -6.85
N PRO A 100 2.57 16.08 -6.64
CA PRO A 100 3.19 17.21 -7.34
C PRO A 100 4.70 17.36 -7.04
N ILE A 101 5.15 17.00 -5.84
CA ILE A 101 6.58 17.11 -5.47
C ILE A 101 7.41 16.13 -6.29
N ALA A 102 7.05 14.86 -6.32
CA ALA A 102 7.75 13.84 -7.11
C ALA A 102 7.50 13.99 -8.62
N GLY A 103 6.36 14.60 -8.99
CA GLY A 103 5.95 14.83 -10.37
C GLY A 103 6.43 16.14 -10.98
N ASP A 104 7.15 16.99 -10.24
CA ASP A 104 7.59 18.29 -10.71
C ASP A 104 8.42 18.19 -12.01
N GLY A 105 8.06 19.00 -13.01
CA GLY A 105 8.66 18.96 -14.34
C GLY A 105 8.09 17.91 -15.29
N PHE A 106 7.09 17.11 -14.86
CA PHE A 106 6.43 16.06 -15.67
C PHE A 106 4.95 16.35 -15.86
N SER A 107 4.38 15.79 -16.93
CA SER A 107 2.95 15.83 -17.20
C SER A 107 2.52 14.62 -18.04
N ALA A 108 1.24 14.27 -17.94
CA ALA A 108 0.61 13.22 -18.73
C ALA A 108 -0.74 13.69 -19.31
N SER A 109 -1.37 12.85 -20.12
CA SER A 109 -2.70 13.12 -20.64
C SER A 109 -3.73 13.28 -19.49
N ILE A 110 -4.77 14.06 -19.73
CA ILE A 110 -5.86 14.29 -18.74
C ILE A 110 -6.42 12.94 -18.24
N ALA A 111 -6.63 11.98 -19.15
CA ALA A 111 -7.17 10.67 -18.79
C ALA A 111 -6.21 9.89 -17.86
N THR A 112 -4.90 9.96 -18.11
CA THR A 112 -3.88 9.32 -17.26
C THR A 112 -3.80 9.99 -15.89
N GLU A 113 -3.83 11.33 -15.84
CA GLU A 113 -3.85 12.08 -14.58
C GLU A 113 -5.07 11.72 -13.73
N HIS A 114 -6.25 11.59 -14.35
CA HIS A 114 -7.46 11.15 -13.64
C HIS A 114 -7.35 9.73 -13.09
N LYS A 115 -6.83 8.77 -13.89
CA LYS A 115 -6.62 7.39 -13.44
C LYS A 115 -5.69 7.32 -12.23
N VAL A 116 -4.53 7.95 -12.33
CA VAL A 116 -3.55 7.98 -11.24
C VAL A 116 -4.13 8.62 -9.98
N THR A 117 -4.76 9.78 -10.14
CA THR A 117 -5.38 10.50 -9.01
C THR A 117 -6.47 9.66 -8.33
N SER A 118 -7.30 8.96 -9.11
CA SER A 118 -8.34 8.08 -8.57
C SER A 118 -7.75 6.90 -7.81
N LEU A 119 -6.73 6.22 -8.36
CA LEU A 119 -6.06 5.10 -7.69
C LEU A 119 -5.45 5.54 -6.34
N VAL A 120 -4.71 6.66 -6.35
CA VAL A 120 -4.08 7.16 -5.14
C VAL A 120 -5.11 7.57 -4.10
N ARG A 121 -6.17 8.30 -4.49
CA ARG A 121 -7.22 8.75 -3.56
C ARG A 121 -8.03 7.60 -2.99
N LEU A 122 -8.46 6.65 -3.83
CA LEU A 122 -9.21 5.48 -3.39
C LEU A 122 -8.36 4.59 -2.47
N GLY A 123 -7.12 4.35 -2.85
CA GLY A 123 -6.19 3.59 -2.02
C GLY A 123 -5.95 4.27 -0.67
N SER A 124 -5.73 5.59 -0.66
CA SER A 124 -5.53 6.35 0.58
C SER A 124 -6.76 6.32 1.48
N ALA A 125 -7.97 6.52 0.93
CA ALA A 125 -9.20 6.46 1.70
C ALA A 125 -9.43 5.07 2.30
N LEU A 126 -9.24 4.01 1.50
CA LEU A 126 -9.39 2.63 1.94
C LEU A 126 -8.37 2.28 3.03
N SER A 127 -7.11 2.63 2.83
CA SER A 127 -6.05 2.40 3.83
C SER A 127 -6.33 3.15 5.14
N LEU A 128 -6.78 4.41 5.06
CA LEU A 128 -7.11 5.20 6.24
C LEU A 128 -8.23 4.56 7.05
N ILE A 129 -9.31 4.14 6.40
CA ILE A 129 -10.44 3.47 7.06
C ILE A 129 -9.97 2.15 7.68
N ALA A 130 -9.27 1.32 6.92
CA ALA A 130 -8.80 0.02 7.39
C ALA A 130 -7.81 0.15 8.56
N CYS A 131 -6.83 1.05 8.48
CA CYS A 131 -5.89 1.30 9.58
C CYS A 131 -6.58 1.88 10.82
N THR A 132 -7.61 2.70 10.65
CA THR A 132 -8.42 3.18 11.79
C THR A 132 -9.13 2.02 12.49
N LEU A 133 -9.78 1.12 11.72
CA LEU A 133 -10.41 -0.07 12.27
C LEU A 133 -9.40 -0.99 12.95
N LEU A 134 -8.23 -1.19 12.34
CA LEU A 134 -7.14 -1.96 12.95
C LEU A 134 -6.73 -1.36 14.31
N THR A 135 -6.55 -0.05 14.37
CA THR A 135 -6.21 0.64 15.62
C THR A 135 -7.29 0.43 16.68
N ILE A 136 -8.57 0.53 16.30
CA ILE A 136 -9.70 0.27 17.22
C ILE A 136 -9.68 -1.18 17.70
N GLY A 137 -9.47 -2.15 16.77
CA GLY A 137 -9.42 -3.57 17.11
C GLY A 137 -8.26 -3.96 18.02
N MET A 138 -7.21 -3.15 18.08
CA MET A 138 -6.06 -3.37 18.97
C MET A 138 -6.18 -2.64 20.32
N LEU A 139 -7.20 -1.81 20.56
CA LEU A 139 -7.38 -1.11 21.83
C LEU A 139 -7.47 -2.05 23.06
N PRO A 140 -8.12 -3.23 23.00
CA PRO A 140 -8.20 -4.13 24.16
C PRO A 140 -6.85 -4.59 24.73
N ILE A 141 -5.75 -4.50 23.93
CA ILE A 141 -4.40 -4.86 24.40
C ILE A 141 -3.85 -3.82 25.41
N VAL A 142 -4.35 -2.61 25.34
CA VAL A 142 -3.81 -1.46 26.09
C VAL A 142 -4.56 -1.23 27.40
N TRP A 143 -5.75 -1.83 27.56
CA TRP A 143 -6.65 -1.71 28.70
C TRP A 143 -6.98 -3.06 29.34
#